data_b8bada13268e40ec47cb5f25e440e016
#
_entry.id   b8bada13268e40ec47cb5f25e440e016
#
_cell.length_a   1.000
_cell.length_b   1.000
_cell.length_c   1.000
_cell.angle_alpha   90.00
_cell.angle_beta   90.00
_cell.angle_gamma   90.00
#
_symmetry.space_group_name_H-M   'P 1'
#
loop_
_entity.id
_entity.type
_entity.pdbx_description
1 polymer ?
#
loop_
_entity_poly.entity_id
_entity_poly.type
_entity_poly.pdbx_seq_one_letter_code
_entity_poly.pdbx_strand_id
1 'polypeptide(L)'
;MAVTFIGLFIWIYVEYDEVRTDVEGQIRTAVAEAEDTLAMKMEKEFLEREKYPFKVFAGPADYGELSFEYPKTWSVYVAKAATTGGDFNAYFNPAQVDEVSKETINALRVTIRNTSFDKVTEEYQKAMDKKDSNLTMEAVTIGADANITANRYTGKIPDTDLSGYIVTFKIRDKTVVLQTDSTVFTDDFNKLLGTVTFVQ
;
A
#
# COMPACT_ATOMS: atom_id res chain seq x y z
N MET A 1 75.08 33.14 -7.96
CA MET A 1 73.73 33.44 -7.43
C MET A 1 72.57 32.91 -8.27
N ALA A 2 72.61 32.92 -9.61
CA ALA A 2 71.51 32.40 -10.45
C ALA A 2 71.26 30.89 -10.27
N VAL A 3 72.32 30.06 -10.12
CA VAL A 3 72.22 28.59 -10.00
C VAL A 3 71.56 28.16 -8.70
N THR A 4 71.75 28.90 -7.62
CA THR A 4 71.14 28.63 -6.29
C THR A 4 69.64 28.87 -6.30
N PHE A 5 69.16 29.88 -7.02
CA PHE A 5 67.75 30.17 -7.16
C PHE A 5 67.02 29.12 -8.01
N ILE A 6 67.64 28.57 -9.06
CA ILE A 6 67.06 27.51 -9.91
C ILE A 6 66.89 26.23 -9.09
N GLY A 7 67.88 25.84 -8.29
CA GLY A 7 67.81 24.67 -7.41
C GLY A 7 66.68 24.75 -6.39
N LEU A 8 66.49 25.95 -5.79
CA LEU A 8 65.43 26.20 -4.81
C LEU A 8 64.04 26.18 -5.48
N PHE A 9 63.92 26.65 -6.69
CA PHE A 9 62.66 26.64 -7.42
C PHE A 9 62.24 25.20 -7.82
N ILE A 10 63.20 24.38 -8.25
CA ILE A 10 62.97 22.98 -8.60
C ILE A 10 62.56 22.19 -7.33
N TRP A 11 63.25 22.45 -6.19
CA TRP A 11 62.90 21.78 -4.93
C TRP A 11 61.49 22.15 -4.44
N ILE A 12 61.11 23.40 -4.44
CA ILE A 12 59.75 23.88 -4.10
C ILE A 12 58.71 23.31 -5.05
N TYR A 13 59.00 23.19 -6.34
CA TYR A 13 58.08 22.66 -7.31
C TYR A 13 57.81 21.17 -7.09
N VAL A 14 58.88 20.39 -6.81
CA VAL A 14 58.74 18.96 -6.50
C VAL A 14 57.95 18.73 -5.21
N GLU A 15 58.26 19.49 -4.19
CA GLU A 15 57.55 19.41 -2.88
C GLU A 15 56.07 19.81 -3.01
N TYR A 16 55.78 20.82 -3.83
CA TYR A 16 54.41 21.23 -4.12
C TYR A 16 53.63 20.16 -4.90
N ASP A 17 54.26 19.49 -5.83
CA ASP A 17 53.65 18.44 -6.67
C ASP A 17 53.40 17.15 -5.84
N GLU A 18 54.30 16.75 -4.95
CA GLU A 18 54.12 15.66 -3.99
C GLU A 18 52.94 15.92 -3.03
N VAL A 19 52.90 17.10 -2.42
CA VAL A 19 51.79 17.46 -1.50
C VAL A 19 50.45 17.47 -2.21
N ARG A 20 50.39 17.97 -3.45
CA ARG A 20 49.16 18.00 -4.27
C ARG A 20 48.69 16.61 -4.63
N THR A 21 49.60 15.72 -5.02
CA THR A 21 49.27 14.34 -5.41
C THR A 21 48.81 13.52 -4.20
N ASP A 22 49.41 13.75 -3.02
CA ASP A 22 49.00 13.10 -1.77
C ASP A 22 47.61 13.55 -1.30
N VAL A 23 47.33 14.85 -1.42
CA VAL A 23 45.98 15.38 -1.10
C VAL A 23 44.92 14.85 -2.07
N GLU A 24 45.19 14.78 -3.37
CA GLU A 24 44.27 14.20 -4.34
C GLU A 24 44.03 12.71 -4.10
N GLY A 25 45.08 11.96 -3.70
CA GLY A 25 44.98 10.57 -3.31
C GLY A 25 44.12 10.36 -2.08
N GLN A 26 44.30 11.17 -1.03
CA GLN A 26 43.52 11.13 0.21
C GLN A 26 42.06 11.49 -0.05
N ILE A 27 41.79 12.50 -0.89
CA ILE A 27 40.42 12.89 -1.26
C ILE A 27 39.73 11.73 -2.01
N ARG A 28 40.39 11.08 -2.98
CA ARG A 28 39.80 9.94 -3.71
C ARG A 28 39.48 8.78 -2.78
N THR A 29 40.38 8.45 -1.85
CA THR A 29 40.16 7.38 -0.87
C THR A 29 38.99 7.74 0.04
N ALA A 30 38.95 8.96 0.58
CA ALA A 30 37.85 9.41 1.43
C ALA A 30 36.49 9.44 0.70
N VAL A 31 36.47 9.84 -0.58
CA VAL A 31 35.26 9.80 -1.42
C VAL A 31 34.81 8.35 -1.65
N ALA A 32 35.71 7.46 -2.01
CA ALA A 32 35.39 6.05 -2.21
C ALA A 32 34.86 5.39 -0.93
N GLU A 33 35.48 5.63 0.23
CA GLU A 33 34.99 5.14 1.53
C GLU A 33 33.61 5.72 1.89
N ALA A 34 33.37 7.00 1.56
CA ALA A 34 32.07 7.64 1.79
C ALA A 34 30.98 7.05 0.88
N GLU A 35 31.31 6.78 -0.40
CA GLU A 35 30.40 6.15 -1.35
C GLU A 35 30.06 4.71 -0.92
N ASP A 36 31.05 3.90 -0.53
CA ASP A 36 30.87 2.55 -0.04
C ASP A 36 30.00 2.53 1.25
N THR A 37 30.29 3.45 2.17
CA THR A 37 29.50 3.58 3.40
C THR A 37 28.06 3.96 3.10
N LEU A 38 27.85 4.87 2.18
CA LEU A 38 26.52 5.29 1.76
C LEU A 38 25.78 4.14 1.06
N ALA A 39 26.45 3.40 0.17
CA ALA A 39 25.87 2.25 -0.50
C ALA A 39 25.45 1.15 0.49
N MET A 40 26.30 0.80 1.45
CA MET A 40 25.98 -0.15 2.51
C MET A 40 24.80 0.31 3.38
N LYS A 41 24.74 1.60 3.69
CA LYS A 41 23.63 2.18 4.46
C LYS A 41 22.32 2.12 3.69
N MET A 42 22.34 2.48 2.41
CA MET A 42 21.18 2.42 1.54
C MET A 42 20.68 0.98 1.35
N GLU A 43 21.59 0.02 1.17
CA GLU A 43 21.25 -1.40 1.06
C GLU A 43 20.62 -1.93 2.36
N LYS A 44 21.18 -1.59 3.51
CA LYS A 44 20.62 -1.97 4.81
C LYS A 44 19.22 -1.36 5.01
N GLU A 45 19.04 -0.08 4.70
CA GLU A 45 17.73 0.58 4.77
C GLU A 45 16.73 -0.02 3.79
N PHE A 46 17.17 -0.44 2.61
CA PHE A 46 16.35 -1.13 1.62
C PHE A 46 15.89 -2.49 2.16
N LEU A 47 16.82 -3.31 2.65
CA LEU A 47 16.51 -4.62 3.24
C LEU A 47 15.57 -4.51 4.46
N GLU A 48 15.73 -3.48 5.29
CA GLU A 48 14.80 -3.24 6.41
C GLU A 48 13.41 -2.82 5.93
N ARG A 49 13.32 -2.01 4.87
CA ARG A 49 12.04 -1.64 4.26
C ARG A 49 11.33 -2.82 3.60
N GLU A 50 12.07 -3.77 3.03
CA GLU A 50 11.50 -4.98 2.44
C GLU A 50 10.94 -5.95 3.50
N LYS A 51 11.46 -5.95 4.73
CA LYS A 51 10.93 -6.78 5.82
C LYS A 51 9.46 -6.48 6.15
N TYR A 52 9.01 -5.26 5.89
CA TYR A 52 7.63 -4.81 6.14
C TYR A 52 7.02 -4.20 4.88
N PRO A 53 6.61 -5.02 3.90
CA PRO A 53 6.10 -4.54 2.62
C PRO A 53 4.67 -3.96 2.70
N PHE A 54 4.07 -3.94 3.90
CA PHE A 54 2.71 -3.51 4.12
C PHE A 54 2.62 -2.19 4.89
N LYS A 55 1.52 -1.48 4.68
CA LYS A 55 1.05 -0.34 5.48
C LYS A 55 -0.26 -0.71 6.13
N VAL A 56 -0.56 -0.10 7.28
CA VAL A 56 -1.83 -0.27 7.95
C VAL A 56 -2.79 0.83 7.52
N PHE A 57 -3.99 0.44 7.09
CA PHE A 57 -5.12 1.34 6.95
C PHE A 57 -5.87 1.40 8.28
N ALA A 58 -6.30 2.61 8.68
CA ALA A 58 -7.18 2.82 9.82
C ALA A 58 -8.40 3.63 9.35
N GLY A 59 -9.56 3.03 9.45
CA GLY A 59 -10.84 3.67 9.17
C GLY A 59 -11.27 4.62 10.29
N PRO A 60 -12.39 5.35 10.08
CA PRO A 60 -12.90 6.28 11.07
C PRO A 60 -13.30 5.60 12.39
N ALA A 61 -12.94 6.21 13.53
CA ALA A 61 -13.24 5.70 14.88
C ALA A 61 -14.74 5.53 15.11
N ASP A 62 -15.55 6.47 14.61
CA ASP A 62 -17.02 6.44 14.73
C ASP A 62 -17.66 5.23 14.02
N TYR A 63 -16.92 4.56 13.12
CA TYR A 63 -17.36 3.39 12.36
C TYR A 63 -16.70 2.09 12.83
N GLY A 64 -16.10 2.08 14.03
CA GLY A 64 -15.54 0.88 14.66
C GLY A 64 -14.08 0.63 14.32
N GLU A 65 -13.32 1.66 13.90
CA GLU A 65 -11.87 1.60 13.67
C GLU A 65 -11.45 0.39 12.83
N LEU A 66 -12.13 0.16 11.70
CA LEU A 66 -11.73 -0.88 10.76
C LEU A 66 -10.25 -0.71 10.41
N SER A 67 -9.46 -1.74 10.62
CA SER A 67 -8.03 -1.74 10.30
C SER A 67 -7.65 -3.00 9.53
N PHE A 68 -6.71 -2.86 8.59
CA PHE A 68 -6.11 -3.96 7.83
C PHE A 68 -4.79 -3.53 7.21
N GLU A 69 -3.98 -4.50 6.82
CA GLU A 69 -2.73 -4.28 6.11
C GLU A 69 -2.93 -4.30 4.60
N TYR A 70 -2.23 -3.42 3.87
CA TYR A 70 -2.22 -3.36 2.42
C TYR A 70 -0.81 -3.07 1.87
N PRO A 71 -0.47 -3.46 0.62
CA PRO A 71 0.85 -3.25 0.06
C PRO A 71 1.30 -1.79 0.07
N LYS A 72 2.55 -1.53 0.47
CA LYS A 72 3.13 -0.17 0.50
C LYS A 72 3.14 0.52 -0.87
N THR A 73 3.11 -0.25 -1.94
CA THR A 73 3.07 0.23 -3.33
C THR A 73 1.71 0.77 -3.75
N TRP A 74 0.66 0.54 -2.93
CA TRP A 74 -0.67 1.04 -3.22
C TRP A 74 -0.87 2.45 -2.67
N SER A 75 -1.51 3.29 -3.47
CA SER A 75 -2.05 4.58 -3.07
C SER A 75 -3.46 4.44 -2.54
N VAL A 76 -3.85 5.35 -1.66
CA VAL A 76 -5.18 5.39 -1.04
C VAL A 76 -5.83 6.73 -1.33
N TYR A 77 -7.07 6.70 -1.78
CA TYR A 77 -7.92 7.87 -1.94
C TYR A 77 -9.21 7.72 -1.12
N VAL A 78 -9.43 8.60 -0.17
CA VAL A 78 -10.67 8.66 0.63
C VAL A 78 -11.62 9.64 -0.04
N ALA A 79 -12.65 9.11 -0.71
CA ALA A 79 -13.62 9.91 -1.45
C ALA A 79 -14.69 10.52 -0.54
N LYS A 80 -15.04 9.82 0.54
CA LYS A 80 -16.06 10.26 1.49
C LYS A 80 -15.63 9.86 2.91
N ALA A 81 -15.24 10.87 3.67
CA ALA A 81 -14.93 10.70 5.08
C ALA A 81 -16.22 10.83 5.89
N ALA A 82 -16.72 9.83 6.45
CA ALA A 82 -17.93 9.68 7.28
C ALA A 82 -18.34 10.83 8.25
N THR A 83 -17.77 12.02 8.13
CA THR A 83 -17.93 13.17 9.03
C THR A 83 -19.37 13.71 9.13
N THR A 84 -20.27 13.25 8.27
CA THR A 84 -21.68 13.72 8.22
C THR A 84 -22.71 12.59 8.36
N GLY A 85 -22.31 11.43 8.91
CA GLY A 85 -23.25 10.32 9.18
C GLY A 85 -23.71 9.54 7.94
N GLY A 86 -22.98 9.61 6.83
CA GLY A 86 -23.24 8.82 5.61
C GLY A 86 -22.34 7.60 5.51
N ASP A 87 -22.23 7.03 4.30
CA ASP A 87 -21.28 5.95 4.05
C ASP A 87 -19.85 6.48 4.00
N PHE A 88 -18.89 5.67 4.43
CA PHE A 88 -17.46 5.90 4.22
C PHE A 88 -17.01 5.19 2.94
N ASN A 89 -16.18 5.84 2.12
CA ASN A 89 -15.65 5.24 0.90
C ASN A 89 -14.16 5.55 0.75
N ALA A 90 -13.35 4.50 0.56
CA ALA A 90 -11.94 4.59 0.23
C ALA A 90 -11.59 3.63 -0.91
N TYR A 91 -10.63 4.03 -1.73
CA TYR A 91 -10.18 3.31 -2.91
C TYR A 91 -8.67 3.13 -2.86
N PHE A 92 -8.22 1.96 -3.27
CA PHE A 92 -6.81 1.58 -3.27
C PHE A 92 -6.42 1.04 -4.63
N ASN A 93 -5.26 1.46 -5.12
CA ASN A 93 -4.75 0.95 -6.37
C ASN A 93 -3.21 0.99 -6.40
N PRO A 94 -2.52 0.07 -7.11
CA PRO A 94 -1.09 0.17 -7.33
C PRO A 94 -0.72 1.53 -7.94
N ALA A 95 0.35 2.14 -7.45
CA ALA A 95 0.89 3.42 -7.85
C ALA A 95 -0.07 4.61 -7.65
N GLN A 96 -1.22 4.66 -8.32
CA GLN A 96 -2.16 5.78 -8.26
C GLN A 96 -3.61 5.29 -8.29
N VAL A 97 -4.49 6.00 -7.59
CA VAL A 97 -5.95 5.83 -7.72
C VAL A 97 -6.43 6.80 -8.79
N ASP A 98 -6.97 6.27 -9.87
CA ASP A 98 -7.56 7.04 -10.96
C ASP A 98 -8.92 7.63 -10.56
N GLU A 99 -9.52 8.43 -11.46
CA GLU A 99 -10.85 8.96 -11.26
C GLU A 99 -11.86 7.83 -11.01
N VAL A 100 -12.53 7.92 -9.86
CA VAL A 100 -13.41 6.84 -9.39
C VAL A 100 -14.71 6.83 -10.18
N SER A 101 -14.93 5.76 -10.94
CA SER A 101 -16.16 5.47 -11.67
C SER A 101 -16.61 4.03 -11.44
N LYS A 102 -17.74 3.64 -12.03
CA LYS A 102 -18.19 2.24 -12.02
C LYS A 102 -17.35 1.34 -12.92
N GLU A 103 -16.63 1.91 -13.88
CA GLU A 103 -15.82 1.22 -14.87
C GLU A 103 -14.34 1.18 -14.47
N THR A 104 -13.93 2.04 -13.56
CA THR A 104 -12.54 2.08 -13.06
C THR A 104 -12.24 0.84 -12.24
N ILE A 105 -11.19 0.11 -12.61
CA ILE A 105 -10.73 -1.07 -11.88
C ILE A 105 -9.89 -0.61 -10.69
N ASN A 106 -10.34 -0.94 -9.48
CA ASN A 106 -9.57 -0.73 -8.25
C ASN A 106 -9.13 -2.06 -7.66
N ALA A 107 -7.92 -2.08 -7.12
CA ALA A 107 -7.42 -3.25 -6.42
C ALA A 107 -8.25 -3.54 -5.15
N LEU A 108 -8.70 -2.47 -4.47
CA LEU A 108 -9.61 -2.57 -3.34
C LEU A 108 -10.53 -1.35 -3.27
N ARG A 109 -11.81 -1.60 -3.05
CA ARG A 109 -12.80 -0.61 -2.60
C ARG A 109 -13.21 -0.96 -1.18
N VAL A 110 -13.19 0.02 -0.31
CA VAL A 110 -13.66 -0.09 1.07
C VAL A 110 -14.86 0.80 1.22
N THR A 111 -16.00 0.22 1.52
CA THR A 111 -17.21 0.96 1.84
C THR A 111 -17.70 0.54 3.21
N ILE A 112 -17.89 1.49 4.13
CA ILE A 112 -18.60 1.23 5.38
C ILE A 112 -19.97 1.87 5.22
N ARG A 113 -20.99 1.01 5.06
CA ARG A 113 -22.36 1.44 4.79
C ARG A 113 -23.10 1.70 6.10
N ASN A 114 -23.76 2.84 6.19
CA ASN A 114 -24.68 3.14 7.29
C ASN A 114 -26.03 2.39 7.11
N THR A 115 -25.92 1.08 6.90
CA THR A 115 -27.03 0.15 6.60
C THR A 115 -26.73 -1.15 7.31
N SER A 116 -27.79 -1.79 7.85
CA SER A 116 -27.65 -3.06 8.56
C SER A 116 -27.17 -4.18 7.62
N PHE A 117 -26.44 -5.14 8.20
CA PHE A 117 -25.88 -6.29 7.49
C PHE A 117 -26.95 -7.10 6.76
N ASP A 118 -28.11 -7.31 7.38
CA ASP A 118 -29.23 -8.06 6.80
C ASP A 118 -29.75 -7.41 5.51
N LYS A 119 -29.92 -6.08 5.51
CA LYS A 119 -30.34 -5.35 4.31
C LYS A 119 -29.33 -5.44 3.18
N VAL A 120 -28.03 -5.32 3.50
CA VAL A 120 -26.96 -5.46 2.50
C VAL A 120 -26.94 -6.89 1.94
N THR A 121 -27.12 -7.88 2.79
CA THR A 121 -27.21 -9.29 2.36
C THR A 121 -28.41 -9.53 1.45
N GLU A 122 -29.57 -8.95 1.74
CA GLU A 122 -30.76 -9.02 0.87
C GLU A 122 -30.52 -8.35 -0.49
N GLU A 123 -29.79 -7.24 -0.55
CA GLU A 123 -29.43 -6.57 -1.82
C GLU A 123 -28.58 -7.47 -2.69
N TYR A 124 -27.56 -8.14 -2.13
CA TYR A 124 -26.74 -9.10 -2.87
C TYR A 124 -27.50 -10.36 -3.25
N GLN A 125 -28.42 -10.84 -2.39
CA GLN A 125 -29.29 -11.96 -2.74
C GLN A 125 -30.15 -11.62 -3.96
N LYS A 126 -30.78 -10.46 -4.00
CA LYS A 126 -31.53 -9.98 -5.17
C LYS A 126 -30.66 -9.84 -6.42
N ALA A 127 -29.38 -9.48 -6.23
CA ALA A 127 -28.44 -9.41 -7.35
C ALA A 127 -28.08 -10.83 -7.89
N MET A 128 -27.94 -11.83 -7.01
CA MET A 128 -27.71 -13.22 -7.40
C MET A 128 -28.93 -13.83 -8.12
N ASP A 129 -30.14 -13.46 -7.71
CA ASP A 129 -31.39 -13.98 -8.29
C ASP A 129 -31.70 -13.41 -9.69
N LYS A 130 -30.95 -12.42 -10.18
CA LYS A 130 -31.09 -11.91 -11.55
C LYS A 130 -30.69 -12.98 -12.57
N LYS A 131 -31.49 -13.11 -13.66
CA LYS A 131 -31.36 -14.17 -14.68
C LYS A 131 -29.96 -14.30 -15.29
N ASP A 132 -29.24 -13.17 -15.42
CA ASP A 132 -27.91 -13.11 -16.04
C ASP A 132 -26.79 -12.96 -15.00
N SER A 133 -27.09 -13.21 -13.73
CA SER A 133 -26.11 -13.16 -12.66
C SER A 133 -25.27 -14.43 -12.64
N ASN A 134 -23.96 -14.29 -12.56
CA ASN A 134 -23.02 -15.37 -12.24
C ASN A 134 -22.40 -15.18 -10.85
N LEU A 135 -23.01 -14.33 -10.03
CA LEU A 135 -22.57 -14.06 -8.66
C LEU A 135 -22.94 -15.26 -7.77
N THR A 136 -21.95 -15.77 -7.05
CA THR A 136 -22.11 -16.85 -6.06
C THR A 136 -21.73 -16.35 -4.69
N MET A 137 -22.28 -16.94 -3.62
CA MET A 137 -22.00 -16.57 -2.24
C MET A 137 -21.53 -17.78 -1.44
N GLU A 138 -20.54 -17.56 -0.60
CA GLU A 138 -20.07 -18.49 0.42
C GLU A 138 -19.87 -17.78 1.75
N ALA A 139 -20.13 -18.47 2.85
CA ALA A 139 -19.78 -17.98 4.18
C ALA A 139 -18.30 -18.27 4.44
N VAL A 140 -17.56 -17.24 4.86
CA VAL A 140 -16.13 -17.32 5.14
C VAL A 140 -15.82 -16.72 6.50
N THR A 141 -14.65 -17.07 7.03
CA THR A 141 -14.12 -16.46 8.24
C THR A 141 -12.88 -15.65 7.86
N ILE A 142 -12.81 -14.41 8.31
CA ILE A 142 -11.73 -13.47 8.03
C ILE A 142 -11.15 -12.86 9.32
N GLY A 143 -10.15 -12.02 9.20
CA GLY A 143 -9.50 -11.34 10.31
C GLY A 143 -8.27 -12.08 10.84
N ALA A 144 -7.44 -11.37 11.59
CA ALA A 144 -6.16 -11.87 12.10
C ALA A 144 -6.31 -13.16 12.94
N ASP A 145 -7.42 -13.28 13.69
CA ASP A 145 -7.72 -14.45 14.52
C ASP A 145 -8.78 -15.37 13.88
N ALA A 146 -9.13 -15.17 12.61
CA ALA A 146 -10.19 -15.89 11.91
C ALA A 146 -11.51 -15.91 12.70
N ASN A 147 -11.87 -14.80 13.33
CA ASN A 147 -13.03 -14.69 14.25
C ASN A 147 -14.18 -13.86 13.67
N ILE A 148 -14.03 -13.29 12.48
CA ILE A 148 -15.04 -12.47 11.83
C ILE A 148 -15.78 -13.31 10.80
N THR A 149 -17.06 -13.57 11.04
CA THR A 149 -17.94 -14.21 10.04
C THR A 149 -18.32 -13.21 8.97
N ALA A 150 -18.12 -13.57 7.71
CA ALA A 150 -18.36 -12.72 6.55
C ALA A 150 -19.03 -13.51 5.42
N ASN A 151 -19.71 -12.82 4.53
CA ASN A 151 -20.21 -13.37 3.27
C ASN A 151 -19.24 -12.96 2.15
N ARG A 152 -18.72 -13.92 1.40
CA ARG A 152 -17.90 -13.69 0.21
C ARG A 152 -18.75 -13.95 -1.03
N TYR A 153 -18.79 -12.95 -1.90
CA TYR A 153 -19.45 -13.06 -3.21
C TYR A 153 -18.36 -13.08 -4.28
N THR A 154 -18.54 -14.00 -5.25
CA THR A 154 -17.58 -14.21 -6.35
C THR A 154 -18.32 -14.15 -7.68
N GLY A 155 -17.82 -13.38 -8.62
CA GLY A 155 -18.38 -13.28 -9.95
C GLY A 155 -18.47 -11.86 -10.49
N LYS A 156 -19.46 -11.60 -11.34
CA LYS A 156 -19.71 -10.27 -11.89
C LYS A 156 -20.26 -9.34 -10.80
N ILE A 157 -19.60 -8.21 -10.62
CA ILE A 157 -19.97 -7.21 -9.63
C ILE A 157 -21.28 -6.54 -10.07
N PRO A 158 -22.29 -6.46 -9.19
CA PRO A 158 -23.59 -5.86 -9.53
C PRO A 158 -23.47 -4.45 -10.11
N ASP A 159 -24.26 -4.19 -11.17
CA ASP A 159 -24.37 -2.91 -11.88
C ASP A 159 -23.04 -2.41 -12.51
N THR A 160 -22.12 -3.34 -12.80
CA THR A 160 -20.85 -3.09 -13.52
C THR A 160 -20.59 -4.20 -14.53
N ASP A 161 -19.57 -4.03 -15.38
CA ASP A 161 -19.02 -5.10 -16.23
C ASP A 161 -17.76 -5.76 -15.66
N LEU A 162 -17.42 -5.41 -14.41
CA LEU A 162 -16.25 -5.92 -13.70
C LEU A 162 -16.57 -7.29 -13.04
N SER A 163 -15.53 -8.11 -12.87
CA SER A 163 -15.61 -9.39 -12.17
C SER A 163 -14.51 -9.48 -11.12
N GLY A 164 -14.89 -9.88 -9.91
CA GLY A 164 -13.98 -9.93 -8.78
C GLY A 164 -14.60 -10.56 -7.56
N TYR A 165 -14.22 -10.06 -6.40
CA TYR A 165 -14.69 -10.54 -5.10
C TYR A 165 -15.27 -9.40 -4.27
N ILE A 166 -16.34 -9.70 -3.56
CA ILE A 166 -16.93 -8.80 -2.58
C ILE A 166 -17.03 -9.56 -1.27
N VAL A 167 -16.53 -8.97 -0.18
CA VAL A 167 -16.66 -9.53 1.17
C VAL A 167 -17.42 -8.56 2.03
N THR A 168 -18.51 -9.03 2.65
CA THR A 168 -19.34 -8.22 3.53
C THR A 168 -19.35 -8.80 4.94
N PHE A 169 -19.23 -7.95 5.93
CA PHE A 169 -19.35 -8.33 7.34
C PHE A 169 -19.91 -7.18 8.18
N LYS A 170 -20.40 -7.56 9.35
CA LYS A 170 -20.99 -6.61 10.29
C LYS A 170 -19.91 -5.93 11.11
N ILE A 171 -20.03 -4.61 11.31
CA ILE A 171 -19.28 -3.82 12.27
C ILE A 171 -20.26 -2.94 13.05
N ARG A 172 -20.45 -3.23 14.33
CA ARG A 172 -21.49 -2.56 15.17
C ARG A 172 -22.87 -2.60 14.51
N ASP A 173 -23.45 -1.46 14.20
CA ASP A 173 -24.74 -1.28 13.51
C ASP A 173 -24.63 -1.11 12.00
N LYS A 174 -23.42 -1.21 11.44
CA LYS A 174 -23.07 -0.94 10.05
C LYS A 174 -22.57 -2.18 9.32
N THR A 175 -22.40 -2.07 8.01
CA THR A 175 -21.86 -3.12 7.17
C THR A 175 -20.60 -2.64 6.47
N VAL A 176 -19.53 -3.40 6.60
CA VAL A 176 -18.34 -3.23 5.79
C VAL A 176 -18.50 -4.03 4.50
N VAL A 177 -18.15 -3.42 3.39
CA VAL A 177 -18.03 -4.02 2.07
C VAL A 177 -16.60 -3.81 1.59
N LEU A 178 -15.85 -4.88 1.48
CA LEU A 178 -14.53 -4.92 0.84
C LEU A 178 -14.70 -5.54 -0.54
N GLN A 179 -14.28 -4.85 -1.58
CA GLN A 179 -14.45 -5.29 -2.95
C GLN A 179 -13.15 -5.15 -3.73
N THR A 180 -12.80 -6.16 -4.49
CA THR A 180 -11.77 -6.05 -5.54
C THR A 180 -12.44 -6.18 -6.91
N ASP A 181 -12.08 -5.29 -7.82
CA ASP A 181 -12.71 -5.17 -9.14
C ASP A 181 -12.08 -6.10 -10.20
N SER A 182 -11.07 -6.87 -9.81
CA SER A 182 -10.37 -7.78 -10.71
C SER A 182 -9.77 -8.98 -9.97
N THR A 183 -9.79 -10.13 -10.62
CA THR A 183 -9.13 -11.35 -10.11
C THR A 183 -7.61 -11.27 -10.08
N VAL A 184 -7.01 -10.28 -10.76
CA VAL A 184 -5.56 -10.02 -10.71
C VAL A 184 -5.07 -9.72 -9.28
N PHE A 185 -5.91 -9.13 -8.46
CA PHE A 185 -5.58 -8.75 -7.08
C PHE A 185 -6.00 -9.79 -6.03
N THR A 186 -6.37 -11.00 -6.43
CA THR A 186 -6.90 -12.05 -5.54
C THR A 186 -5.98 -12.35 -4.37
N ASP A 187 -4.68 -12.49 -4.62
CA ASP A 187 -3.71 -12.86 -3.58
C ASP A 187 -3.54 -11.74 -2.55
N ASP A 188 -3.44 -10.51 -3.01
CA ASP A 188 -3.32 -9.35 -2.13
C ASP A 188 -4.63 -9.12 -1.34
N PHE A 189 -5.78 -9.31 -1.99
CA PHE A 189 -7.08 -9.23 -1.35
C PHE A 189 -7.25 -10.29 -0.24
N ASN A 190 -6.87 -11.54 -0.51
CA ASN A 190 -6.93 -12.62 0.48
C ASN A 190 -5.98 -12.38 1.66
N LYS A 191 -4.75 -11.89 1.41
CA LYS A 191 -3.80 -11.51 2.48
C LYS A 191 -4.38 -10.40 3.35
N LEU A 192 -4.94 -9.36 2.72
CA LEU A 192 -5.58 -8.25 3.41
C LEU A 192 -6.72 -8.73 4.30
N LEU A 193 -7.61 -9.60 3.80
CA LEU A 193 -8.72 -10.18 4.58
C LEU A 193 -8.24 -10.89 5.84
N GLY A 194 -7.07 -11.54 5.80
CA GLY A 194 -6.44 -12.19 6.95
C GLY A 194 -5.93 -11.21 8.02
N THR A 195 -5.80 -9.92 7.71
CA THR A 195 -5.31 -8.90 8.65
C THR A 195 -6.39 -7.97 9.19
N VAL A 196 -7.65 -8.18 8.78
CA VAL A 196 -8.77 -7.32 9.19
C VAL A 196 -8.99 -7.40 10.70
N THR A 197 -9.06 -6.23 11.32
CA THR A 197 -9.44 -6.04 12.72
C THR A 197 -10.38 -4.84 12.87
N PHE A 198 -11.17 -4.80 13.94
CA PHE A 198 -11.98 -3.65 14.28
C PHE A 198 -12.35 -3.65 15.77
N VAL A 199 -12.77 -2.51 16.28
CA VAL A 199 -13.27 -2.36 17.66
C VAL A 199 -14.79 -2.54 17.66
N GLN A 200 -15.26 -3.52 18.43
CA GLN A 200 -16.70 -3.84 18.62
C GLN A 200 -17.43 -2.78 19.45
#